data_3937dcbf362bf9368945b231f71773b2
#
_entry.id   3937dcbf362bf9368945b231f71773b2
#
_cell.length_a   1.000
_cell.length_b   1.000
_cell.length_c   1.000
_cell.angle_alpha   90.00
_cell.angle_beta   90.00
_cell.angle_gamma   90.00
#
_symmetry.space_group_name_H-M   'P 1'
#
loop_
_entity.id
_entity.type
_entity.pdbx_description
1 polymer ?
#
loop_
_entity_poly.entity_id
_entity_poly.type
_entity_poly.pdbx_seq_one_letter_code
_entity_poly.pdbx_strand_id
1 'polypeptide(L)'
;RRIYAAILRTEYLTCEHYPQIKPFLPKEIHFIHAQELLDMYPDKTPKEREDAICEKYGAVFIEGIGCKLSDGKKHDGRAPDYDDWSTVAENGLPGLNGDILIWYPVLGRSFELSSMGIRVDKESLLRQLKLEDKEDREKLYFQQQLLGGKLPLSIGGGIGQSRLCMVLLHKAHIGEIQASIWPEEMREECEKAGMSLI
;
A
#
# COMPACT_ATOMS: atom_id res chain seq x y z
N ARG A 1 -11.53 -6.01 -1.03
CA ARG A 1 -12.33 -6.81 -0.06
C ARG A 1 -11.88 -8.26 0.03
N ARG A 2 -11.70 -8.98 -1.09
CA ARG A 2 -11.29 -10.40 -1.07
C ARG A 2 -9.90 -10.60 -0.46
N ILE A 3 -8.95 -9.71 -0.79
CA ILE A 3 -7.59 -9.77 -0.23
C ILE A 3 -7.63 -9.48 1.26
N TYR A 4 -8.37 -8.47 1.71
CA TYR A 4 -8.52 -8.16 3.13
C TYR A 4 -9.18 -9.33 3.90
N ALA A 5 -10.21 -9.94 3.33
CA ALA A 5 -10.85 -11.11 3.94
C ALA A 5 -9.87 -12.29 4.08
N ALA A 6 -8.95 -12.48 3.13
CA ALA A 6 -7.89 -13.49 3.24
C ALA A 6 -6.90 -13.16 4.37
N ILE A 7 -6.49 -11.89 4.49
CA ILE A 7 -5.62 -11.41 5.57
C ILE A 7 -6.28 -11.63 6.94
N LEU A 8 -7.55 -11.23 7.08
CA LEU A 8 -8.33 -11.40 8.30
C LEU A 8 -8.47 -12.87 8.71
N ARG A 9 -8.76 -13.75 7.73
CA ARG A 9 -8.81 -15.19 7.99
C ARG A 9 -7.46 -15.75 8.43
N THR A 10 -6.37 -15.27 7.84
CA THR A 10 -5.02 -15.70 8.21
C THR A 10 -4.68 -15.26 9.62
N GLU A 11 -5.02 -14.02 10.01
CA GLU A 11 -4.88 -13.57 11.40
C GLU A 11 -5.63 -14.48 12.36
N TYR A 12 -6.91 -14.77 12.08
CA TYR A 12 -7.72 -15.65 12.90
C TYR A 12 -7.06 -17.04 13.09
N LEU A 13 -6.63 -17.68 12.00
CA LEU A 13 -5.97 -18.98 12.06
C LEU A 13 -4.63 -18.92 12.80
N THR A 14 -3.87 -17.82 12.66
CA THR A 14 -2.63 -17.61 13.41
C THR A 14 -2.90 -17.52 14.92
N CYS A 15 -3.90 -16.76 15.32
CA CYS A 15 -4.29 -16.62 16.73
C CYS A 15 -4.84 -17.94 17.32
N GLU A 16 -5.53 -18.74 16.51
CA GLU A 16 -6.00 -20.07 16.91
C GLU A 16 -4.84 -21.03 17.15
N HIS A 17 -3.80 -20.96 16.31
CA HIS A 17 -2.59 -21.77 16.43
C HIS A 17 -1.64 -21.27 17.54
N TYR A 18 -1.58 -19.96 17.75
CA TYR A 18 -0.76 -19.27 18.77
C TYR A 18 -1.63 -18.46 19.72
N PRO A 19 -2.27 -19.06 20.73
CA PRO A 19 -3.27 -18.40 21.60
C PRO A 19 -2.77 -17.20 22.40
N GLN A 20 -1.44 -17.03 22.52
CA GLN A 20 -0.81 -15.85 23.13
C GLN A 20 -0.93 -14.60 22.25
N ILE A 21 -1.11 -14.74 20.94
CA ILE A 21 -1.35 -13.65 19.98
C ILE A 21 -2.85 -13.35 19.98
N LYS A 22 -3.22 -12.07 20.03
CA LYS A 22 -4.62 -11.66 20.01
C LYS A 22 -4.94 -10.96 18.69
N PRO A 23 -6.07 -11.26 18.05
CA PRO A 23 -6.47 -10.58 16.82
C PRO A 23 -6.80 -9.11 17.12
N PHE A 24 -6.49 -8.23 16.20
CA PHE A 24 -6.78 -6.80 16.30
C PHE A 24 -7.36 -6.20 15.00
N LEU A 25 -7.32 -6.92 13.89
CA LEU A 25 -7.87 -6.42 12.64
C LEU A 25 -9.40 -6.33 12.72
N PRO A 26 -10.01 -5.22 12.28
CA PRO A 26 -11.46 -5.08 12.23
C PRO A 26 -12.07 -6.02 11.18
N LYS A 27 -13.33 -6.40 11.37
CA LYS A 27 -14.04 -7.30 10.43
C LYS A 27 -14.22 -6.70 9.04
N GLU A 28 -14.30 -5.39 8.94
CA GLU A 28 -14.53 -4.66 7.69
C GLU A 28 -13.42 -3.67 7.44
N ILE A 29 -13.07 -3.51 6.17
CA ILE A 29 -12.14 -2.49 5.69
C ILE A 29 -12.92 -1.28 5.21
N HIS A 30 -12.49 -0.09 5.62
CA HIS A 30 -13.05 1.18 5.17
C HIS A 30 -12.40 1.61 3.85
N PHE A 31 -13.20 2.08 2.89
CA PHE A 31 -12.73 2.61 1.61
C PHE A 31 -12.76 4.13 1.64
N ILE A 32 -11.70 4.76 1.18
CA ILE A 32 -11.61 6.22 1.09
C ILE A 32 -10.69 6.60 -0.08
N HIS A 33 -11.06 7.63 -0.83
CA HIS A 33 -10.20 8.17 -1.87
C HIS A 33 -9.16 9.13 -1.28
N ALA A 34 -7.95 9.20 -1.89
CA ALA A 34 -6.86 10.09 -1.44
C ALA A 34 -7.30 11.57 -1.40
N GLN A 35 -8.19 12.02 -2.30
CA GLN A 35 -8.75 13.37 -2.27
C GLN A 35 -9.65 13.59 -1.06
N GLU A 36 -10.56 12.66 -0.78
CA GLU A 36 -11.43 12.74 0.40
C GLU A 36 -10.63 12.77 1.70
N LEU A 37 -9.54 11.99 1.73
CA LEU A 37 -8.62 11.97 2.86
C LEU A 37 -7.88 13.30 3.03
N LEU A 38 -7.50 13.97 1.93
CA LEU A 38 -6.98 15.33 1.98
C LEU A 38 -8.03 16.32 2.52
N ASP A 39 -9.24 16.23 2.02
CA ASP A 39 -10.33 17.14 2.43
C ASP A 39 -10.69 16.99 3.92
N MET A 40 -10.60 15.75 4.46
CA MET A 40 -10.79 15.48 5.89
C MET A 40 -9.67 16.03 6.77
N TYR A 41 -8.44 16.04 6.29
CA TYR A 41 -7.26 16.42 7.06
C TYR A 41 -6.31 17.31 6.25
N PRO A 42 -6.73 18.53 5.87
CA PRO A 42 -5.97 19.40 4.94
C PRO A 42 -4.61 19.83 5.49
N ASP A 43 -4.48 19.97 6.80
CA ASP A 43 -3.25 20.43 7.45
C ASP A 43 -2.24 19.32 7.76
N LYS A 44 -2.61 18.05 7.50
CA LYS A 44 -1.75 16.90 7.77
C LYS A 44 -0.93 16.51 6.54
N THR A 45 0.26 16.00 6.77
CA THR A 45 1.04 15.31 5.73
C THR A 45 0.33 14.02 5.30
N PRO A 46 0.64 13.46 4.11
CA PRO A 46 0.05 12.19 3.67
C PRO A 46 0.17 11.09 4.73
N LYS A 47 1.32 10.98 5.38
CA LYS A 47 1.58 9.95 6.41
C LYS A 47 0.74 10.16 7.67
N GLU A 48 0.60 11.39 8.12
CA GLU A 48 -0.26 11.74 9.26
C GLU A 48 -1.75 11.53 8.94
N ARG A 49 -2.15 11.69 7.66
CA ARG A 49 -3.51 11.36 7.20
C ARG A 49 -3.77 9.86 7.27
N GLU A 50 -2.79 9.05 6.81
CA GLU A 50 -2.86 7.59 6.93
C GLU A 50 -2.95 7.15 8.39
N ASP A 51 -2.14 7.72 9.26
CA ASP A 51 -2.18 7.41 10.70
C ASP A 51 -3.55 7.73 11.28
N ALA A 52 -4.06 8.94 11.03
CA ALA A 52 -5.37 9.38 11.55
C ALA A 52 -6.55 8.53 11.06
N ILE A 53 -6.56 8.15 9.78
CA ILE A 53 -7.66 7.36 9.24
C ILE A 53 -7.57 5.90 9.66
N CYS A 54 -6.34 5.34 9.76
CA CYS A 54 -6.14 3.98 10.25
C CYS A 54 -6.46 3.86 11.74
N GLU A 55 -6.09 4.84 12.56
CA GLU A 55 -6.46 4.88 13.98
C GLU A 55 -7.99 4.89 14.16
N LYS A 56 -8.69 5.65 13.30
CA LYS A 56 -10.16 5.76 13.35
C LYS A 56 -10.89 4.48 12.95
N TYR A 57 -10.42 3.79 11.90
CA TYR A 57 -11.15 2.66 11.30
C TYR A 57 -10.47 1.30 11.47
N GLY A 58 -9.24 1.27 11.95
CA GLY A 58 -8.43 0.05 12.13
C GLY A 58 -7.86 -0.53 10.84
N ALA A 59 -8.61 -0.50 9.74
CA ALA A 59 -8.16 -0.91 8.41
C ALA A 59 -8.82 -0.07 7.33
N VAL A 60 -8.04 0.39 6.36
CA VAL A 60 -8.51 1.22 5.25
C VAL A 60 -7.93 0.76 3.92
N PHE A 61 -8.69 0.99 2.85
CA PHE A 61 -8.22 0.93 1.48
C PHE A 61 -8.23 2.36 0.93
N ILE A 62 -7.05 2.93 0.71
CA ILE A 62 -6.91 4.27 0.15
C ILE A 62 -6.83 4.13 -1.37
N GLU A 63 -7.81 4.71 -2.07
CA GLU A 63 -7.93 4.67 -3.52
C GLU A 63 -7.31 5.91 -4.17
N GLY A 64 -6.91 5.79 -5.44
CA GLY A 64 -6.50 6.93 -6.26
C GLY A 64 -5.14 7.53 -5.90
N ILE A 65 -4.15 6.67 -5.66
CA ILE A 65 -2.79 7.10 -5.31
C ILE A 65 -1.96 7.31 -6.58
N GLY A 66 -1.36 8.50 -6.74
CA GLY A 66 -0.48 8.82 -7.86
C GLY A 66 -0.84 10.12 -8.60
N CYS A 67 -2.12 10.47 -8.69
CA CYS A 67 -2.57 11.75 -9.20
C CYS A 67 -2.25 12.91 -8.24
N LYS A 68 -2.12 14.12 -8.81
CA LYS A 68 -2.12 15.34 -8.01
C LYS A 68 -3.52 15.59 -7.46
N LEU A 69 -3.58 15.88 -6.18
CA LEU A 69 -4.80 16.25 -5.46
C LEU A 69 -5.09 17.76 -5.62
N SER A 70 -6.17 18.25 -5.04
CA SER A 70 -6.60 19.64 -5.13
C SER A 70 -5.59 20.65 -4.58
N ASP A 71 -4.68 20.22 -3.70
CA ASP A 71 -3.56 21.02 -3.18
C ASP A 71 -2.33 21.04 -4.12
N GLY A 72 -2.42 20.39 -5.28
CA GLY A 72 -1.35 20.26 -6.28
C GLY A 72 -0.27 19.22 -5.94
N LYS A 73 -0.39 18.53 -4.81
CA LYS A 73 0.55 17.48 -4.39
C LYS A 73 -0.05 16.09 -4.59
N LYS A 74 0.79 15.09 -4.68
CA LYS A 74 0.37 13.69 -4.67
C LYS A 74 0.23 13.19 -3.23
N HIS A 75 -0.67 12.24 -3.00
CA HIS A 75 -0.70 11.52 -1.72
C HIS A 75 0.58 10.71 -1.55
N ASP A 76 0.95 9.93 -2.58
CA ASP A 76 2.22 9.21 -2.67
C ASP A 76 2.63 9.07 -4.14
N GLY A 77 3.92 8.77 -4.39
CA GLY A 77 4.46 8.55 -5.73
C GLY A 77 4.03 7.21 -6.33
N ARG A 78 3.75 7.21 -7.64
CA ARG A 78 3.51 5.97 -8.42
C ARG A 78 4.23 6.06 -9.75
N ALA A 79 4.77 4.91 -10.22
CA ALA A 79 5.34 4.81 -11.56
C ALA A 79 4.25 5.05 -12.62
N PRO A 80 4.56 5.77 -13.71
CA PRO A 80 3.58 6.08 -14.74
C PRO A 80 3.24 4.88 -15.65
N ASP A 81 4.02 3.81 -15.58
CA ASP A 81 3.97 2.66 -16.47
C ASP A 81 3.63 1.35 -15.73
N TYR A 82 2.89 1.43 -14.65
CA TYR A 82 2.51 0.28 -13.84
C TYR A 82 1.01 0.23 -13.55
N ASP A 83 0.53 0.88 -12.50
CA ASP A 83 -0.91 0.99 -12.19
C ASP A 83 -1.56 2.19 -12.88
N ASP A 84 -2.82 2.04 -13.26
CA ASP A 84 -3.62 3.15 -13.78
C ASP A 84 -4.14 4.01 -12.62
N TRP A 85 -3.43 5.10 -12.35
CA TRP A 85 -3.78 6.09 -11.35
C TRP A 85 -4.43 7.35 -11.94
N SER A 86 -4.72 7.38 -13.23
CA SER A 86 -5.20 8.57 -13.95
C SER A 86 -6.57 8.42 -14.59
N THR A 87 -7.06 7.22 -14.78
CA THR A 87 -8.43 7.00 -15.29
C THR A 87 -9.44 7.32 -14.20
N VAL A 88 -10.50 8.05 -14.58
CA VAL A 88 -11.58 8.43 -13.66
C VAL A 88 -12.43 7.20 -13.36
N ALA A 89 -12.59 6.89 -12.08
CA ALA A 89 -13.43 5.78 -11.60
C ALA A 89 -14.92 6.17 -11.55
N GLU A 90 -15.78 5.22 -11.20
CA GLU A 90 -17.24 5.43 -11.11
C GLU A 90 -17.64 6.51 -10.09
N ASN A 91 -16.82 6.74 -9.07
CA ASN A 91 -16.99 7.79 -8.07
C ASN A 91 -16.65 9.21 -8.59
N GLY A 92 -16.23 9.34 -9.85
CA GLY A 92 -15.84 10.62 -10.46
C GLY A 92 -14.43 11.10 -10.10
N LEU A 93 -13.66 10.32 -9.35
CA LEU A 93 -12.28 10.65 -8.93
C LEU A 93 -11.27 9.79 -9.71
N PRO A 94 -10.03 10.29 -9.94
CA PRO A 94 -9.04 9.57 -10.71
C PRO A 94 -8.36 8.47 -9.91
N GLY A 95 -8.07 7.35 -10.57
CA GLY A 95 -7.26 6.26 -10.05
C GLY A 95 -8.02 4.96 -9.88
N LEU A 96 -7.45 3.90 -10.48
CA LEU A 96 -7.96 2.53 -10.42
C LEU A 96 -7.01 1.64 -9.61
N ASN A 97 -6.34 2.24 -8.64
CA ASN A 97 -5.36 1.61 -7.76
C ASN A 97 -5.62 1.98 -6.30
N GLY A 98 -4.92 1.35 -5.40
CA GLY A 98 -4.98 1.71 -3.99
C GLY A 98 -4.18 0.75 -3.11
N ASP A 99 -4.05 1.13 -1.84
CA ASP A 99 -3.28 0.41 -0.85
C ASP A 99 -4.14 -0.01 0.35
N ILE A 100 -3.89 -1.21 0.86
CA ILE A 100 -4.44 -1.66 2.14
C ILE A 100 -3.49 -1.23 3.24
N LEU A 101 -3.98 -0.37 4.12
CA LEU A 101 -3.30 0.04 5.35
C LEU A 101 -4.11 -0.41 6.57
N ILE A 102 -3.40 -0.68 7.65
CA ILE A 102 -3.99 -1.00 8.95
C ILE A 102 -3.43 -0.09 10.02
N TRP A 103 -4.18 0.13 11.10
CA TRP A 103 -3.59 0.61 12.34
C TRP A 103 -2.81 -0.53 12.97
N TYR A 104 -1.51 -0.36 13.14
CA TYR A 104 -0.65 -1.38 13.73
C TYR A 104 -0.30 -1.02 15.18
N PRO A 105 -0.95 -1.65 16.17
CA PRO A 105 -0.80 -1.26 17.57
C PRO A 105 0.62 -1.38 18.11
N VAL A 106 1.41 -2.31 17.59
CA VAL A 106 2.81 -2.53 18.01
C VAL A 106 3.68 -1.32 17.71
N LEU A 107 3.42 -0.66 16.57
CA LEU A 107 4.16 0.53 16.15
C LEU A 107 3.42 1.84 16.47
N GLY A 108 2.15 1.79 16.87
CA GLY A 108 1.33 2.95 17.11
C GLY A 108 1.14 3.86 15.89
N ARG A 109 1.05 3.28 14.70
CA ARG A 109 0.92 3.99 13.42
C ARG A 109 0.25 3.16 12.32
N SER A 110 -0.05 3.81 11.20
CA SER A 110 -0.48 3.14 9.99
C SER A 110 0.61 2.23 9.43
N PHE A 111 0.21 1.11 8.84
CA PHE A 111 1.11 0.14 8.25
C PHE A 111 0.53 -0.43 6.96
N GLU A 112 1.22 -0.18 5.85
CA GLU A 112 0.81 -0.69 4.53
C GLU A 112 1.10 -2.18 4.41
N LEU A 113 0.09 -2.96 4.07
CA LEU A 113 0.20 -4.41 3.86
C LEU A 113 0.23 -4.80 2.39
N SER A 114 -0.48 -4.07 1.54
CA SER A 114 -0.70 -4.48 0.16
C SER A 114 -0.94 -3.26 -0.71
N SER A 115 -0.39 -3.28 -1.92
CA SER A 115 -0.68 -2.34 -2.99
C SER A 115 -1.26 -3.09 -4.18
N MET A 116 -2.27 -2.51 -4.86
CA MET A 116 -2.94 -3.15 -5.99
C MET A 116 -3.56 -2.13 -6.94
N GLY A 117 -3.80 -2.55 -8.17
CA GLY A 117 -4.45 -1.71 -9.16
C GLY A 117 -4.78 -2.45 -10.45
N ILE A 118 -5.63 -1.84 -11.25
CA ILE A 118 -5.75 -2.15 -12.66
C ILE A 118 -4.47 -1.64 -13.31
N ARG A 119 -3.82 -2.46 -14.12
CA ARG A 119 -2.59 -2.06 -14.82
C ARG A 119 -2.93 -1.12 -15.96
N VAL A 120 -1.97 -0.26 -16.32
CA VAL A 120 -2.13 0.64 -17.46
C VAL A 120 -2.52 -0.12 -18.73
N ASP A 121 -3.45 0.47 -19.48
CA ASP A 121 -3.70 0.17 -20.88
C ASP A 121 -2.91 1.15 -21.78
N LYS A 122 -3.14 1.12 -23.09
CA LYS A 122 -2.45 2.00 -24.04
C LYS A 122 -2.71 3.48 -23.77
N GLU A 123 -3.94 3.83 -23.45
CA GLU A 123 -4.38 5.21 -23.27
C GLU A 123 -3.88 5.78 -21.94
N SER A 124 -4.06 5.05 -20.87
CA SER A 124 -3.59 5.45 -19.55
C SER A 124 -2.07 5.48 -19.48
N LEU A 125 -1.36 4.53 -20.12
CA LEU A 125 0.10 4.55 -20.22
C LEU A 125 0.60 5.86 -20.85
N LEU A 126 0.12 6.20 -22.06
CA LEU A 126 0.55 7.41 -22.77
C LEU A 126 0.22 8.68 -21.98
N ARG A 127 -1.00 8.73 -21.40
CA ARG A 127 -1.41 9.85 -20.56
C ARG A 127 -0.52 10.01 -19.34
N GLN A 128 -0.20 8.92 -18.63
CA GLN A 128 0.62 8.96 -17.42
C GLN A 128 2.09 9.26 -17.71
N LEU A 129 2.65 8.71 -18.79
CA LEU A 129 4.01 9.06 -19.22
C LEU A 129 4.13 10.55 -19.49
N LYS A 130 3.15 11.14 -20.18
CA LYS A 130 3.11 12.59 -20.44
C LYS A 130 2.95 13.41 -19.17
N LEU A 131 2.12 12.99 -18.22
CA LEU A 131 1.91 13.69 -16.94
C LEU A 131 3.18 13.71 -16.06
N GLU A 132 4.08 12.77 -16.26
CA GLU A 132 5.34 12.62 -15.51
C GLU A 132 6.57 13.04 -16.31
N ASP A 133 6.41 13.62 -17.50
CA ASP A 133 7.51 13.98 -18.42
C ASP A 133 8.46 12.79 -18.68
N LYS A 134 7.88 11.59 -18.97
CA LYS A 134 8.58 10.32 -19.16
C LYS A 134 8.25 9.64 -20.49
N GLU A 135 7.87 10.40 -21.53
CA GLU A 135 7.53 9.88 -22.86
C GLU A 135 8.69 9.12 -23.50
N ASP A 136 9.92 9.38 -23.08
CA ASP A 136 11.09 8.62 -23.53
C ASP A 136 10.99 7.13 -23.20
N ARG A 137 10.17 6.72 -22.21
CA ARG A 137 9.94 5.33 -21.87
C ARG A 137 9.08 4.56 -22.85
N GLU A 138 8.36 5.22 -23.75
CA GLU A 138 7.55 4.55 -24.78
C GLU A 138 8.37 3.57 -25.62
N LYS A 139 9.67 3.81 -25.79
CA LYS A 139 10.60 2.96 -26.53
C LYS A 139 11.08 1.71 -25.77
N LEU A 140 10.77 1.58 -24.47
CA LEU A 140 11.17 0.44 -23.68
C LEU A 140 10.34 -0.81 -24.04
N TYR A 141 10.87 -1.98 -23.75
CA TYR A 141 10.30 -3.26 -24.20
C TYR A 141 8.84 -3.46 -23.77
N PHE A 142 8.56 -3.30 -22.48
CA PHE A 142 7.19 -3.49 -21.95
C PHE A 142 6.21 -2.52 -22.61
N GLN A 143 6.54 -1.23 -22.67
CA GLN A 143 5.70 -0.19 -23.24
C GLN A 143 5.42 -0.47 -24.72
N GLN A 144 6.44 -0.86 -25.48
CA GLN A 144 6.28 -1.25 -26.88
C GLN A 144 5.36 -2.46 -27.07
N GLN A 145 5.45 -3.48 -26.20
CA GLN A 145 4.57 -4.64 -26.28
C GLN A 145 3.12 -4.26 -25.94
N LEU A 146 2.92 -3.41 -24.93
CA LEU A 146 1.60 -2.93 -24.55
C LEU A 146 0.98 -2.05 -25.64
N LEU A 147 1.71 -1.05 -26.14
CA LEU A 147 1.26 -0.16 -27.22
C LEU A 147 0.98 -0.94 -28.52
N GLY A 148 1.79 -1.95 -28.82
CA GLY A 148 1.59 -2.86 -29.94
C GLY A 148 0.40 -3.81 -29.80
N GLY A 149 -0.29 -3.83 -28.65
CA GLY A 149 -1.43 -4.73 -28.40
C GLY A 149 -1.05 -6.21 -28.25
N LYS A 150 0.19 -6.49 -27.88
CA LYS A 150 0.69 -7.84 -27.70
C LYS A 150 0.55 -8.36 -26.28
N LEU A 151 0.18 -7.49 -25.33
CA LEU A 151 -0.06 -7.84 -23.93
C LEU A 151 -1.55 -7.78 -23.61
N PRO A 152 -2.05 -8.70 -22.78
CA PRO A 152 -3.43 -8.64 -22.29
C PRO A 152 -3.57 -7.50 -21.26
N LEU A 153 -4.79 -7.00 -21.13
CA LEU A 153 -5.15 -6.14 -20.00
C LEU A 153 -5.07 -6.97 -18.72
N SER A 154 -4.59 -6.37 -17.65
CA SER A 154 -4.36 -7.09 -16.40
C SER A 154 -4.69 -6.24 -15.17
N ILE A 155 -4.96 -6.94 -14.08
CA ILE A 155 -5.06 -6.42 -12.73
C ILE A 155 -4.01 -7.12 -11.89
N GLY A 156 -3.42 -6.44 -10.94
CA GLY A 156 -2.45 -7.06 -10.08
C GLY A 156 -2.36 -6.39 -8.71
N GLY A 157 -1.74 -7.10 -7.80
CA GLY A 157 -1.46 -6.60 -6.47
C GLY A 157 -0.38 -7.45 -5.80
N GLY A 158 0.29 -6.85 -4.83
CA GLY A 158 1.28 -7.52 -4.01
C GLY A 158 0.96 -7.36 -2.53
N ILE A 159 1.15 -8.43 -1.78
CA ILE A 159 1.15 -8.38 -0.31
C ILE A 159 2.60 -8.43 0.14
N GLY A 160 3.02 -7.48 0.97
CA GLY A 160 4.35 -7.50 1.58
C GLY A 160 4.48 -8.68 2.52
N GLN A 161 5.16 -9.76 2.09
CA GLN A 161 5.26 -11.00 2.86
C GLN A 161 5.81 -10.76 4.27
N SER A 162 6.96 -10.10 4.38
CA SER A 162 7.58 -9.79 5.68
C SER A 162 6.71 -8.87 6.52
N ARG A 163 6.07 -7.86 5.92
CA ARG A 163 5.13 -6.98 6.62
C ARG A 163 3.92 -7.73 7.16
N LEU A 164 3.35 -8.63 6.35
CA LEU A 164 2.24 -9.48 6.82
C LEU A 164 2.67 -10.39 7.98
N CYS A 165 3.84 -11.01 7.90
CA CYS A 165 4.39 -11.81 8.98
C CYS A 165 4.63 -10.97 10.26
N MET A 166 5.15 -9.74 10.13
CA MET A 166 5.27 -8.81 11.27
C MET A 166 3.93 -8.60 11.96
N VAL A 167 2.88 -8.32 11.18
CA VAL A 167 1.53 -8.07 11.70
C VAL A 167 0.97 -9.31 12.39
N LEU A 168 1.03 -10.47 11.74
CA LEU A 168 0.50 -11.73 12.26
C LEU A 168 1.22 -12.19 13.53
N LEU A 169 2.51 -11.89 13.68
CA LEU A 169 3.34 -12.30 14.82
C LEU A 169 3.62 -11.15 15.80
N HIS A 170 2.98 -9.99 15.64
CA HIS A 170 3.12 -8.79 16.46
C HIS A 170 4.59 -8.35 16.63
N LYS A 171 5.32 -8.27 15.50
CA LYS A 171 6.74 -7.90 15.48
C LYS A 171 6.96 -6.43 15.16
N ALA A 172 7.89 -5.80 15.86
CA ALA A 172 8.18 -4.37 15.72
C ALA A 172 9.19 -4.07 14.60
N HIS A 173 10.12 -4.99 14.32
CA HIS A 173 11.17 -4.79 13.35
C HIS A 173 11.16 -5.91 12.29
N ILE A 174 11.40 -5.55 11.02
CA ILE A 174 11.42 -6.51 9.90
C ILE A 174 12.52 -7.57 10.08
N GLY A 175 13.61 -7.24 10.75
CA GLY A 175 14.69 -8.17 11.08
C GLY A 175 14.31 -9.30 12.05
N GLU A 176 13.16 -9.21 12.73
CA GLU A 176 12.61 -10.32 13.50
C GLU A 176 11.91 -11.38 12.62
N ILE A 177 11.73 -11.08 11.32
CA ILE A 177 11.03 -11.93 10.36
C ILE A 177 11.94 -12.33 9.20
N GLN A 178 12.84 -11.44 8.80
CA GLN A 178 13.65 -11.61 7.61
C GLN A 178 15.13 -11.48 7.94
N ALA A 179 15.90 -12.52 7.64
CA ALA A 179 17.36 -12.47 7.75
C ALA A 179 17.94 -11.46 6.75
N SER A 180 18.86 -10.63 7.23
CA SER A 180 19.58 -9.64 6.43
C SER A 180 20.90 -9.26 7.10
N ILE A 181 21.67 -8.41 6.43
CA ILE A 181 22.85 -7.78 7.03
C ILE A 181 22.41 -6.46 7.66
N TRP A 182 22.43 -6.43 8.99
CA TRP A 182 22.05 -5.26 9.77
C TRP A 182 23.28 -4.53 10.28
N PRO A 183 23.32 -3.18 10.23
CA PRO A 183 24.39 -2.40 10.89
C PRO A 183 24.48 -2.74 12.38
N GLU A 184 25.70 -2.74 12.93
CA GLU A 184 25.91 -3.10 14.35
C GLU A 184 25.14 -2.20 15.31
N GLU A 185 25.12 -0.90 15.06
CA GLU A 185 24.34 0.06 15.84
C GLU A 185 22.85 -0.34 15.90
N MET A 186 22.26 -0.75 14.77
CA MET A 186 20.87 -1.21 14.70
C MET A 186 20.67 -2.50 15.49
N ARG A 187 21.62 -3.44 15.45
CA ARG A 187 21.56 -4.67 16.25
C ARG A 187 21.52 -4.35 17.73
N GLU A 188 22.45 -3.49 18.20
CA GLU A 188 22.51 -3.08 19.58
C GLU A 188 21.22 -2.35 20.04
N GLU A 189 20.67 -1.48 19.20
CA GLU A 189 19.39 -0.78 19.52
C GLU A 189 18.23 -1.77 19.61
N CYS A 190 18.14 -2.71 18.68
CA CYS A 190 17.10 -3.74 18.70
C CYS A 190 17.23 -4.63 19.96
N GLU A 191 18.44 -5.06 20.30
CA GLU A 191 18.69 -5.86 21.49
C GLU A 191 18.30 -5.10 22.79
N LYS A 192 18.70 -3.82 22.91
CA LYS A 192 18.28 -2.95 24.04
C LYS A 192 16.76 -2.80 24.14
N ALA A 193 16.08 -2.83 22.99
CA ALA A 193 14.61 -2.79 22.92
C ALA A 193 13.92 -4.17 23.07
N GLY A 194 14.69 -5.24 23.31
CA GLY A 194 14.18 -6.60 23.44
C GLY A 194 13.77 -7.27 22.13
N MET A 195 14.22 -6.76 20.99
CA MET A 195 13.98 -7.32 19.66
C MET A 195 15.14 -8.21 19.23
N SER A 196 14.85 -9.47 18.88
CA SER A 196 15.85 -10.41 18.37
C SER A 196 15.83 -10.43 16.83
N LEU A 197 16.89 -9.94 16.21
CA LEU A 197 17.06 -10.01 14.75
C LEU A 197 17.57 -11.38 14.33
N ILE A 198 17.03 -11.93 13.22
CA ILE A 198 17.42 -13.22 12.64
C ILE A 198 18.41 -13.05 11.47
#